data_d362b7d0136bffa5ed4e2946ef2a0608
#
_entry.id   d362b7d0136bffa5ed4e2946ef2a0608
#
_cell.length_a   1.000
_cell.length_b   1.000
_cell.length_c   1.000
_cell.angle_alpha   90.00
_cell.angle_beta   90.00
_cell.angle_gamma   90.00
#
_symmetry.space_group_name_H-M   'P 1'
#
loop_
_entity.id
_entity.type
_entity.pdbx_description
1 polymer ?
#
loop_
_entity_poly.entity_id
_entity_poly.type
_entity_poly.pdbx_seq_one_letter_code
_entity_poly.pdbx_strand_id
1 'polypeptide(L)'
;MEKNLTSGSVFKNMMLFSLPYLLSYFLQTLYGMADLFIIGQFEGVASTTAVSVGSQVMHMLTVILVGLAMGTTVAVGQAVGAGDRKKASLSIGNTVTLFLGVSVALTAVLLLCVRPIVGIISTPEEAVEGTVRYLTICFIGIPFITAYNIISSIFRGLGDSRSPMYFIAIACVVNIVLDYVFMGVFHIGPAGAALGTIISQTISVITALVAMGKKKIGIRVAGGDLKPQGKVMGQLLRVGVPVACQDGLIQVAFIIITIIANRRGLSDAAAVGIVEKIISFVFLVPSSMLSTVSALCAQNIGAGKHDRAAKTLQYAIMITVGFGIAVSVLVQFFAEQVVGLFTTDQLVRIMGGQYFRGYIWDCVFAGIHFSFSGYFCAYGRSEFSFLHNIAAIVLVRIPGVYLMSKLFADTLYPMGLATACGSLLSVVICVAVYHYLKSRFRW
;
A
#
# COMPACT_ATOMS: atom_id res chain seq x y z
N MET A 1 -20.48 10.21 8.16
CA MET A 1 -21.33 10.99 7.24
C MET A 1 -20.99 10.57 5.81
N GLU A 2 -22.00 10.11 5.07
CA GLU A 2 -21.83 9.95 3.62
C GLU A 2 -21.43 11.31 3.04
N LYS A 3 -20.25 11.37 2.41
CA LYS A 3 -19.87 12.57 1.65
C LYS A 3 -20.22 12.34 0.19
N ASN A 4 -21.06 13.21 -0.32
CA ASN A 4 -21.39 13.21 -1.72
C ASN A 4 -20.22 13.76 -2.54
N LEU A 5 -19.45 12.86 -3.16
CA LEU A 5 -18.33 13.22 -4.03
C LEU A 5 -18.77 13.46 -5.47
N THR A 6 -20.09 13.30 -5.77
CA THR A 6 -20.65 13.45 -7.11
C THR A 6 -21.07 14.87 -7.43
N SER A 7 -20.89 15.83 -6.51
CA SER A 7 -21.26 17.24 -6.66
C SER A 7 -20.11 18.18 -6.28
N GLY A 8 -20.22 19.45 -6.61
CA GLY A 8 -19.20 20.47 -6.31
C GLY A 8 -17.95 20.35 -7.18
N SER A 9 -16.84 21.01 -6.78
CA SER A 9 -15.57 20.99 -7.50
C SER A 9 -14.88 19.64 -7.35
N VAL A 10 -14.53 19.01 -8.47
CA VAL A 10 -13.78 17.74 -8.51
C VAL A 10 -12.41 17.89 -7.84
N PHE A 11 -11.69 18.98 -8.16
CA PHE A 11 -10.38 19.26 -7.58
C PHE A 11 -10.45 19.39 -6.05
N LYS A 12 -11.42 20.18 -5.53
CA LYS A 12 -11.60 20.36 -4.08
C LYS A 12 -11.94 19.05 -3.39
N ASN A 13 -12.84 18.25 -3.96
CA ASN A 13 -13.21 16.93 -3.41
C ASN A 13 -11.98 16.01 -3.36
N MET A 14 -11.18 16.02 -4.42
CA MET A 14 -9.97 15.20 -4.50
C MET A 14 -8.95 15.60 -3.45
N MET A 15 -8.64 16.88 -3.30
CA MET A 15 -7.70 17.37 -2.28
C MET A 15 -8.17 17.06 -0.86
N LEU A 16 -9.46 17.30 -0.59
CA LEU A 16 -10.05 17.02 0.74
C LEU A 16 -10.12 15.53 1.08
N PHE A 17 -10.11 14.65 0.07
CA PHE A 17 -10.10 13.20 0.26
C PHE A 17 -8.68 12.64 0.30
N SER A 18 -7.78 13.09 -0.59
CA SER A 18 -6.42 12.56 -0.71
C SER A 18 -5.51 12.94 0.46
N LEU A 19 -5.62 14.15 1.01
CA LEU A 19 -4.78 14.61 2.12
C LEU A 19 -4.93 13.75 3.39
N PRO A 20 -6.14 13.48 3.93
CA PRO A 20 -6.28 12.57 5.06
C PRO A 20 -5.83 11.14 4.73
N TYR A 21 -5.99 10.72 3.48
CA TYR A 21 -5.56 9.40 3.04
C TYR A 21 -4.03 9.28 2.99
N LEU A 22 -3.36 10.30 2.43
CA LEU A 22 -1.90 10.41 2.42
C LEU A 22 -1.35 10.40 3.86
N LEU A 23 -1.97 11.16 4.76
CA LEU A 23 -1.57 11.17 6.17
C LEU A 23 -1.77 9.80 6.84
N SER A 24 -2.82 9.05 6.48
CA SER A 24 -3.02 7.67 6.96
C SER A 24 -1.86 6.76 6.55
N TYR A 25 -1.42 6.83 5.30
CA TYR A 25 -0.27 6.06 4.82
C TYR A 25 1.03 6.48 5.50
N PHE A 26 1.24 7.78 5.67
CA PHE A 26 2.40 8.31 6.36
C PHE A 26 2.47 7.81 7.82
N LEU A 27 1.37 7.90 8.56
CA LEU A 27 1.28 7.40 9.92
C LEU A 27 1.51 5.88 9.99
N GLN A 28 1.01 5.13 9.03
CA GLN A 28 1.22 3.69 8.95
C GLN A 28 2.68 3.32 8.70
N THR A 29 3.38 4.10 7.88
CA THR A 29 4.82 3.93 7.65
C THR A 29 5.62 4.34 8.89
N LEU A 30 5.20 5.41 9.55
CA LEU A 30 5.87 5.95 10.73
C LEU A 30 5.86 4.97 11.90
N TYR A 31 4.71 4.35 12.21
CA TYR A 31 4.68 3.41 13.33
C TYR A 31 5.53 2.17 13.07
N GLY A 32 5.55 1.65 11.83
CA GLY A 32 6.44 0.53 11.49
C GLY A 32 7.93 0.87 11.61
N MET A 33 8.31 2.15 11.42
CA MET A 33 9.67 2.61 11.70
C MET A 33 9.91 2.81 13.20
N ALA A 34 8.91 3.24 13.95
CA ALA A 34 9.01 3.41 15.39
C ALA A 34 9.29 2.09 16.10
N ASP A 35 8.63 1.00 15.70
CA ASP A 35 8.89 -0.35 16.22
C ASP A 35 10.39 -0.71 16.11
N LEU A 36 10.98 -0.48 14.91
CA LEU A 36 12.40 -0.75 14.67
C LEU A 36 13.35 0.16 15.45
N PHE A 37 12.98 1.43 15.58
CA PHE A 37 13.76 2.40 16.34
C PHE A 37 13.76 2.05 17.83
N ILE A 38 12.59 1.74 18.40
CA ILE A 38 12.45 1.46 19.84
C ILE A 38 13.15 0.15 20.18
N ILE A 39 12.96 -0.92 19.41
CA ILE A 39 13.65 -2.19 19.70
C ILE A 39 15.17 -2.04 19.59
N GLY A 40 15.67 -1.22 18.67
CA GLY A 40 17.10 -0.92 18.53
C GLY A 40 17.70 -0.15 19.71
N GLN A 41 16.87 0.54 20.52
CA GLN A 41 17.31 1.26 21.71
C GLN A 41 17.45 0.34 22.95
N PHE A 42 16.58 -0.66 23.08
CA PHE A 42 16.44 -1.45 24.30
C PHE A 42 16.95 -2.89 24.16
N GLU A 43 17.08 -3.39 22.92
CA GLU A 43 17.38 -4.79 22.64
C GLU A 43 18.62 -4.94 21.75
N GLY A 44 19.18 -6.14 21.73
CA GLY A 44 20.36 -6.46 20.91
C GLY A 44 20.05 -6.62 19.41
N VAL A 45 21.13 -6.80 18.63
CA VAL A 45 21.08 -6.91 17.17
C VAL A 45 20.19 -8.06 16.70
N ALA A 46 20.21 -9.21 17.39
CA ALA A 46 19.37 -10.36 17.05
C ALA A 46 17.87 -10.03 17.13
N SER A 47 17.43 -9.33 18.19
CA SER A 47 16.05 -8.90 18.38
C SER A 47 15.63 -7.84 17.34
N THR A 48 16.50 -6.87 17.06
CA THR A 48 16.27 -5.85 16.02
C THR A 48 16.14 -6.48 14.64
N THR A 49 16.99 -7.45 14.31
CA THR A 49 16.92 -8.21 13.06
C THR A 49 15.63 -9.01 12.97
N ALA A 50 15.21 -9.65 14.06
CA ALA A 50 13.97 -10.41 14.12
C ALA A 50 12.74 -9.56 13.82
N VAL A 51 12.63 -8.36 14.42
CA VAL A 51 11.55 -7.43 14.15
C VAL A 51 11.65 -6.86 12.73
N SER A 52 12.83 -6.56 12.24
CA SER A 52 13.04 -6.06 10.88
C SER A 52 12.54 -7.05 9.82
N VAL A 53 12.94 -8.32 9.93
CA VAL A 53 12.50 -9.39 9.02
C VAL A 53 11.00 -9.65 9.17
N GLY A 54 10.52 -9.75 10.41
CA GLY A 54 9.10 -9.99 10.68
C GLY A 54 8.19 -8.87 10.19
N SER A 55 8.58 -7.60 10.39
CA SER A 55 7.80 -6.45 9.92
C SER A 55 7.76 -6.35 8.40
N GLN A 56 8.81 -6.78 7.70
CA GLN A 56 8.81 -6.84 6.23
C GLN A 56 7.80 -7.85 5.71
N VAL A 57 7.67 -9.03 6.33
CA VAL A 57 6.64 -10.02 6.01
C VAL A 57 5.25 -9.44 6.27
N MET A 58 5.06 -8.81 7.42
CA MET A 58 3.76 -8.20 7.78
C MET A 58 3.40 -7.04 6.85
N HIS A 59 4.38 -6.24 6.42
CA HIS A 59 4.15 -5.18 5.43
C HIS A 59 3.62 -5.76 4.11
N MET A 60 4.27 -6.79 3.58
CA MET A 60 3.82 -7.46 2.34
C MET A 60 2.39 -8.00 2.48
N LEU A 61 2.07 -8.67 3.60
CA LEU A 61 0.71 -9.17 3.87
C LEU A 61 -0.31 -8.04 3.96
N THR A 62 0.03 -6.96 4.65
CA THR A 62 -0.85 -5.80 4.81
C THR A 62 -1.16 -5.14 3.47
N VAL A 63 -0.16 -4.96 2.61
CA VAL A 63 -0.34 -4.38 1.27
C VAL A 63 -1.27 -5.25 0.41
N ILE A 64 -1.11 -6.58 0.45
CA ILE A 64 -1.99 -7.52 -0.23
C ILE A 64 -3.44 -7.42 0.31
N LEU A 65 -3.62 -7.32 1.62
CA LEU A 65 -4.94 -7.15 2.25
C LEU A 65 -5.59 -5.82 1.87
N VAL A 66 -4.83 -4.73 1.81
CA VAL A 66 -5.30 -3.41 1.35
C VAL A 66 -5.76 -3.47 -0.11
N GLY A 67 -4.96 -4.11 -0.98
CA GLY A 67 -5.31 -4.34 -2.37
C GLY A 67 -6.61 -5.15 -2.52
N LEU A 68 -6.73 -6.23 -1.76
CA LEU A 68 -7.94 -7.07 -1.76
C LEU A 68 -9.17 -6.29 -1.27
N ALA A 69 -9.01 -5.41 -0.26
CA ALA A 69 -10.07 -4.57 0.27
C ALA A 69 -10.49 -3.43 -0.68
N MET A 70 -9.73 -3.14 -1.75
CA MET A 70 -10.09 -2.15 -2.77
C MET A 70 -11.42 -2.48 -3.44
N GLY A 71 -11.74 -3.78 -3.62
CA GLY A 71 -13.04 -4.23 -4.13
C GLY A 71 -14.21 -3.70 -3.32
N THR A 72 -14.07 -3.64 -1.99
CA THR A 72 -15.07 -3.06 -1.09
C THR A 72 -15.25 -1.55 -1.32
N THR A 73 -14.14 -0.81 -1.42
CA THR A 73 -14.19 0.65 -1.69
C THR A 73 -14.95 0.93 -2.98
N VAL A 74 -14.68 0.16 -4.04
CA VAL A 74 -15.35 0.35 -5.34
C VAL A 74 -16.82 -0.04 -5.28
N ALA A 75 -17.15 -1.23 -4.75
CA ALA A 75 -18.53 -1.71 -4.72
C ALA A 75 -19.44 -0.81 -3.87
N VAL A 76 -18.97 -0.41 -2.69
CA VAL A 76 -19.70 0.52 -1.81
C VAL A 76 -19.78 1.89 -2.46
N GLY A 77 -18.68 2.41 -3.04
CA GLY A 77 -18.67 3.71 -3.71
C GLY A 77 -19.66 3.79 -4.88
N GLN A 78 -19.70 2.76 -5.74
CA GLN A 78 -20.65 2.69 -6.84
C GLN A 78 -22.10 2.64 -6.34
N ALA A 79 -22.39 1.83 -5.31
CA ALA A 79 -23.73 1.73 -4.76
C ALA A 79 -24.19 3.04 -4.10
N VAL A 80 -23.31 3.73 -3.38
CA VAL A 80 -23.58 5.05 -2.79
C VAL A 80 -23.79 6.10 -3.87
N GLY A 81 -22.94 6.12 -4.90
CA GLY A 81 -23.08 7.02 -6.04
C GLY A 81 -24.41 6.85 -6.78
N ALA A 82 -24.88 5.60 -6.92
CA ALA A 82 -26.15 5.26 -7.51
C ALA A 82 -27.37 5.58 -6.60
N GLY A 83 -27.16 5.94 -5.33
CA GLY A 83 -28.21 6.10 -4.33
C GLY A 83 -28.86 4.77 -3.90
N ASP A 84 -28.30 3.63 -4.28
CA ASP A 84 -28.79 2.29 -3.95
C ASP A 84 -28.29 1.83 -2.57
N ARG A 85 -29.02 2.23 -1.54
CA ARG A 85 -28.68 1.89 -0.15
C ARG A 85 -28.73 0.39 0.12
N LYS A 86 -29.59 -0.35 -0.57
CA LYS A 86 -29.69 -1.80 -0.38
C LYS A 86 -28.47 -2.51 -0.95
N LYS A 87 -28.03 -2.14 -2.14
CA LYS A 87 -26.80 -2.66 -2.75
C LYS A 87 -25.57 -2.29 -1.91
N ALA A 88 -25.53 -1.09 -1.36
CA ALA A 88 -24.45 -0.69 -0.44
C ALA A 88 -24.43 -1.55 0.84
N SER A 89 -25.61 -1.77 1.47
CA SER A 89 -25.74 -2.65 2.64
C SER A 89 -25.31 -4.09 2.35
N LEU A 90 -25.76 -4.66 1.23
CA LEU A 90 -25.36 -5.99 0.77
C LEU A 90 -23.85 -6.08 0.51
N SER A 91 -23.24 -5.05 -0.09
CA SER A 91 -21.81 -5.01 -0.35
C SER A 91 -21.02 -4.97 0.96
N ILE A 92 -21.45 -4.18 1.94
CA ILE A 92 -20.82 -4.10 3.26
C ILE A 92 -20.97 -5.43 3.99
N GLY A 93 -22.17 -6.00 4.06
CA GLY A 93 -22.42 -7.28 4.74
C GLY A 93 -21.60 -8.43 4.15
N ASN A 94 -21.60 -8.55 2.82
CA ASN A 94 -20.82 -9.59 2.14
C ASN A 94 -19.30 -9.35 2.26
N THR A 95 -18.84 -8.10 2.37
CA THR A 95 -17.45 -7.80 2.68
C THR A 95 -17.07 -8.37 4.06
N VAL A 96 -17.87 -8.11 5.09
CA VAL A 96 -17.60 -8.61 6.44
C VAL A 96 -17.52 -10.14 6.43
N THR A 97 -18.47 -10.82 5.81
CA THR A 97 -18.51 -12.30 5.76
C THR A 97 -17.34 -12.88 4.97
N LEU A 98 -17.03 -12.31 3.79
CA LEU A 98 -15.92 -12.74 2.93
C LEU A 98 -14.59 -12.62 3.67
N PHE A 99 -14.32 -11.45 4.22
CA PHE A 99 -13.02 -11.19 4.84
C PHE A 99 -12.86 -11.84 6.20
N LEU A 100 -13.94 -12.11 6.92
CA LEU A 100 -13.89 -12.97 8.10
C LEU A 100 -13.39 -14.38 7.72
N GLY A 101 -13.98 -14.98 6.67
CA GLY A 101 -13.50 -16.26 6.15
C GLY A 101 -12.05 -16.22 5.67
N VAL A 102 -11.69 -15.18 4.90
CA VAL A 102 -10.31 -14.98 4.39
C VAL A 102 -9.34 -14.83 5.55
N SER A 103 -9.65 -14.01 6.56
CA SER A 103 -8.75 -13.75 7.69
C SER A 103 -8.51 -15.02 8.53
N VAL A 104 -9.56 -15.82 8.80
CA VAL A 104 -9.43 -17.09 9.53
C VAL A 104 -8.60 -18.09 8.73
N ALA A 105 -8.88 -18.25 7.44
CA ALA A 105 -8.13 -19.16 6.58
C ALA A 105 -6.66 -18.73 6.46
N LEU A 106 -6.40 -17.44 6.26
CA LEU A 106 -5.05 -16.88 6.16
C LEU A 106 -4.28 -17.06 7.48
N THR A 107 -4.90 -16.77 8.62
CA THR A 107 -4.31 -17.01 9.95
C THR A 107 -3.91 -18.48 10.11
N ALA A 108 -4.80 -19.40 9.80
CA ALA A 108 -4.49 -20.83 9.93
C ALA A 108 -3.33 -21.28 9.04
N VAL A 109 -3.33 -20.87 7.76
CA VAL A 109 -2.25 -21.20 6.81
C VAL A 109 -0.92 -20.57 7.26
N LEU A 110 -0.91 -19.32 7.65
CA LEU A 110 0.33 -18.64 8.04
C LEU A 110 0.91 -19.18 9.35
N LEU A 111 0.08 -19.56 10.31
CA LEU A 111 0.56 -20.19 11.55
C LEU A 111 1.19 -21.57 11.28
N LEU A 112 0.64 -22.32 10.32
CA LEU A 112 1.26 -23.60 9.90
C LEU A 112 2.56 -23.37 9.13
N CYS A 113 2.68 -22.26 8.42
CA CYS A 113 3.81 -21.95 7.55
C CYS A 113 4.85 -21.02 8.18
N VAL A 114 4.74 -20.62 9.46
CA VAL A 114 5.63 -19.63 10.06
C VAL A 114 7.11 -20.01 9.96
N ARG A 115 7.48 -21.24 10.32
CA ARG A 115 8.87 -21.72 10.23
C ARG A 115 9.38 -21.84 8.78
N PRO A 116 8.63 -22.46 7.83
CA PRO A 116 8.97 -22.39 6.40
C PRO A 116 9.17 -20.97 5.87
N ILE A 117 8.32 -20.01 6.23
CA ILE A 117 8.47 -18.60 5.81
C ILE A 117 9.78 -18.02 6.30
N VAL A 118 10.10 -18.18 7.58
CA VAL A 118 11.38 -17.71 8.18
C VAL A 118 12.58 -18.34 7.50
N GLY A 119 12.50 -19.63 7.12
CA GLY A 119 13.54 -20.33 6.39
C GLY A 119 13.75 -19.83 4.96
N ILE A 120 12.65 -19.59 4.22
CA ILE A 120 12.70 -19.09 2.83
C ILE A 120 13.36 -17.70 2.77
N ILE A 121 13.14 -16.85 3.78
CA ILE A 121 13.70 -15.49 3.85
C ILE A 121 15.19 -15.52 4.25
N SER A 122 15.73 -16.69 4.61
CA SER A 122 17.12 -16.86 5.03
C SER A 122 17.47 -15.98 6.24
N THR A 123 16.60 -16.01 7.25
CA THR A 123 16.80 -15.29 8.51
C THR A 123 18.06 -15.80 9.21
N PRO A 124 18.97 -14.93 9.70
CA PRO A 124 20.13 -15.35 10.50
C PRO A 124 19.75 -16.22 11.70
N GLU A 125 20.55 -17.24 12.01
CA GLU A 125 20.22 -18.22 13.05
C GLU A 125 19.87 -17.59 14.41
N GLU A 126 20.60 -16.55 14.80
CA GLU A 126 20.40 -15.84 16.06
C GLU A 126 19.06 -15.10 16.13
N ALA A 127 18.48 -14.77 14.96
CA ALA A 127 17.22 -14.03 14.85
C ALA A 127 16.01 -14.95 14.58
N VAL A 128 16.21 -16.21 14.21
CA VAL A 128 15.14 -17.13 13.80
C VAL A 128 14.04 -17.22 14.85
N GLU A 129 14.39 -17.53 16.09
CA GLU A 129 13.39 -17.76 17.14
C GLU A 129 12.64 -16.49 17.51
N GLY A 130 13.33 -15.33 17.50
CA GLY A 130 12.71 -14.00 17.66
C GLY A 130 11.71 -13.69 16.53
N THR A 131 12.09 -13.99 15.28
CA THR A 131 11.25 -13.81 14.10
C THR A 131 10.03 -14.71 14.14
N VAL A 132 10.20 -15.97 14.52
CA VAL A 132 9.09 -16.93 14.66
C VAL A 132 8.08 -16.44 15.72
N ARG A 133 8.56 -15.99 16.90
CA ARG A 133 7.70 -15.45 17.96
C ARG A 133 6.96 -14.20 17.48
N TYR A 134 7.66 -13.25 16.87
CA TYR A 134 7.08 -12.02 16.30
C TYR A 134 5.97 -12.36 15.30
N LEU A 135 6.29 -13.17 14.29
CA LEU A 135 5.32 -13.54 13.23
C LEU A 135 4.15 -14.35 13.77
N THR A 136 4.37 -15.26 14.72
CA THR A 136 3.28 -16.04 15.32
C THR A 136 2.24 -15.12 15.98
N ILE A 137 2.69 -14.14 16.77
CA ILE A 137 1.78 -13.18 17.42
C ILE A 137 1.07 -12.32 16.35
N CYS A 138 1.82 -11.81 15.37
CA CYS A 138 1.25 -11.02 14.29
C CYS A 138 0.23 -11.80 13.46
N PHE A 139 0.49 -13.09 13.17
CA PHE A 139 -0.43 -13.94 12.40
C PHE A 139 -1.73 -14.22 13.17
N ILE A 140 -1.67 -14.39 14.51
CA ILE A 140 -2.88 -14.44 15.37
C ILE A 140 -3.66 -13.13 15.27
N GLY A 141 -2.98 -12.01 15.08
CA GLY A 141 -3.58 -10.67 14.95
C GLY A 141 -4.15 -10.34 13.56
N ILE A 142 -3.95 -11.19 12.53
CA ILE A 142 -4.44 -10.93 11.17
C ILE A 142 -5.95 -10.62 11.11
N PRO A 143 -6.85 -11.25 11.87
CA PRO A 143 -8.25 -10.86 11.88
C PRO A 143 -8.48 -9.39 12.24
N PHE A 144 -7.72 -8.83 13.18
CA PHE A 144 -7.84 -7.42 13.56
C PHE A 144 -7.27 -6.49 12.48
N ILE A 145 -6.11 -6.84 11.90
CA ILE A 145 -5.51 -6.10 10.78
C ILE A 145 -6.48 -6.08 9.59
N THR A 146 -7.07 -7.22 9.26
CA THR A 146 -8.07 -7.35 8.20
C THR A 146 -9.30 -6.52 8.51
N ALA A 147 -9.84 -6.61 9.74
CA ALA A 147 -11.01 -5.84 10.16
C ALA A 147 -10.78 -4.33 10.03
N TYR A 148 -9.60 -3.82 10.44
CA TYR A 148 -9.25 -2.42 10.24
C TYR A 148 -9.27 -2.03 8.76
N ASN A 149 -8.66 -2.84 7.89
CA ASN A 149 -8.56 -2.53 6.46
C ASN A 149 -9.92 -2.55 5.76
N ILE A 150 -10.81 -3.50 6.09
CA ILE A 150 -12.17 -3.51 5.53
C ILE A 150 -13.02 -2.34 6.05
N ILE A 151 -12.98 -2.03 7.34
CA ILE A 151 -13.72 -0.89 7.89
C ILE A 151 -13.24 0.40 7.21
N SER A 152 -11.93 0.56 7.09
CA SER A 152 -11.33 1.71 6.37
C SER A 152 -11.78 1.77 4.91
N SER A 153 -11.88 0.63 4.23
CA SER A 153 -12.35 0.55 2.83
C SER A 153 -13.83 0.89 2.68
N ILE A 154 -14.65 0.48 3.65
CA ILE A 154 -16.07 0.87 3.72
C ILE A 154 -16.19 2.39 3.87
N PHE A 155 -15.47 3.00 4.81
CA PHE A 155 -15.48 4.46 4.99
C PHE A 155 -15.03 5.21 3.73
N ARG A 156 -13.99 4.71 3.05
CA ARG A 156 -13.53 5.27 1.78
C ARG A 156 -14.59 5.19 0.69
N GLY A 157 -15.28 4.06 0.56
CA GLY A 157 -16.40 3.91 -0.37
C GLY A 157 -17.56 4.88 -0.06
N LEU A 158 -17.82 5.15 1.22
CA LEU A 158 -18.78 6.15 1.70
C LEU A 158 -18.32 7.61 1.47
N GLY A 159 -17.11 7.84 0.96
CA GLY A 159 -16.53 9.16 0.74
C GLY A 159 -15.85 9.78 1.97
N ASP A 160 -15.66 9.03 3.04
CA ASP A 160 -15.01 9.51 4.27
C ASP A 160 -13.59 8.96 4.39
N SER A 161 -12.58 9.74 4.03
CA SER A 161 -11.17 9.43 4.24
C SER A 161 -10.63 9.91 5.60
N ARG A 162 -11.35 10.78 6.30
CA ARG A 162 -10.90 11.35 7.58
C ARG A 162 -11.05 10.37 8.73
N SER A 163 -12.12 9.59 8.75
CA SER A 163 -12.34 8.63 9.85
C SER A 163 -11.25 7.56 9.91
N PRO A 164 -10.87 6.88 8.81
CA PRO A 164 -9.72 5.97 8.79
C PRO A 164 -8.40 6.62 9.26
N MET A 165 -8.18 7.89 8.89
CA MET A 165 -7.00 8.63 9.34
C MET A 165 -6.96 8.77 10.88
N TYR A 166 -8.09 9.09 11.51
CA TYR A 166 -8.13 9.17 12.97
C TYR A 166 -7.93 7.81 13.63
N PHE A 167 -8.47 6.73 13.05
CA PHE A 167 -8.30 5.39 13.59
C PHE A 167 -6.83 4.95 13.57
N ILE A 168 -6.12 5.20 12.47
CA ILE A 168 -4.69 4.88 12.39
C ILE A 168 -3.83 5.81 13.26
N ALA A 169 -4.22 7.07 13.41
CA ALA A 169 -3.52 7.99 14.30
C ALA A 169 -3.57 7.51 15.77
N ILE A 170 -4.73 7.04 16.21
CA ILE A 170 -4.89 6.44 17.54
C ILE A 170 -4.04 5.18 17.65
N ALA A 171 -4.08 4.29 16.64
CA ALA A 171 -3.26 3.09 16.63
C ALA A 171 -1.77 3.42 16.71
N CYS A 172 -1.30 4.43 15.97
CA CYS A 172 0.10 4.85 15.96
C CYS A 172 0.57 5.31 17.35
N VAL A 173 -0.20 6.17 18.01
CA VAL A 173 0.12 6.64 19.37
C VAL A 173 0.14 5.50 20.38
N VAL A 174 -0.89 4.65 20.34
CA VAL A 174 -0.99 3.49 21.24
C VAL A 174 0.16 2.51 20.99
N ASN A 175 0.50 2.22 19.73
CA ASN A 175 1.61 1.34 19.39
C ASN A 175 2.94 1.85 19.96
N ILE A 176 3.29 3.12 19.71
CA ILE A 176 4.53 3.72 20.23
C ILE A 176 4.59 3.62 21.78
N VAL A 177 3.49 3.93 22.46
CA VAL A 177 3.44 3.82 23.93
C VAL A 177 3.62 2.38 24.39
N LEU A 178 2.93 1.42 23.75
CA LEU A 178 3.04 0.00 24.11
C LEU A 178 4.43 -0.57 23.79
N ASP A 179 5.07 -0.12 22.74
CA ASP A 179 6.42 -0.54 22.39
C ASP A 179 7.43 -0.10 23.48
N TYR A 180 7.35 1.15 23.95
CA TYR A 180 8.17 1.59 25.08
C TYR A 180 7.88 0.80 26.35
N VAL A 181 6.62 0.43 26.60
CA VAL A 181 6.25 -0.37 27.78
C VAL A 181 6.76 -1.80 27.65
N PHE A 182 6.50 -2.47 26.51
CA PHE A 182 6.83 -3.88 26.35
C PHE A 182 8.32 -4.13 26.12
N MET A 183 8.98 -3.29 25.35
CA MET A 183 10.41 -3.43 25.08
C MET A 183 11.28 -2.67 26.09
N GLY A 184 10.87 -1.45 26.50
CA GLY A 184 11.68 -0.62 27.40
C GLY A 184 11.53 -0.95 28.89
N VAL A 185 10.31 -1.35 29.35
CA VAL A 185 10.06 -1.66 30.77
C VAL A 185 10.05 -3.15 31.03
N PHE A 186 9.34 -3.93 30.20
CA PHE A 186 9.19 -5.38 30.42
C PHE A 186 10.25 -6.21 29.72
N HIS A 187 11.04 -5.65 28.81
CA HIS A 187 12.09 -6.33 28.06
C HIS A 187 11.65 -7.65 27.40
N ILE A 188 10.44 -7.63 26.77
CA ILE A 188 9.86 -8.82 26.12
C ILE A 188 10.44 -9.03 24.70
N GLY A 189 11.27 -8.11 24.22
CA GLY A 189 11.93 -8.21 22.92
C GLY A 189 10.98 -8.22 21.73
N PRO A 190 11.24 -9.06 20.67
CA PRO A 190 10.41 -9.10 19.47
C PRO A 190 8.94 -9.40 19.72
N ALA A 191 8.61 -10.20 20.73
CA ALA A 191 7.24 -10.47 21.12
C ALA A 191 6.51 -9.21 21.62
N GLY A 192 7.25 -8.30 22.28
CA GLY A 192 6.72 -7.02 22.74
C GLY A 192 6.29 -6.12 21.57
N ALA A 193 7.13 -5.97 20.56
CA ALA A 193 6.82 -5.23 19.34
C ALA A 193 5.58 -5.80 18.63
N ALA A 194 5.48 -7.12 18.49
CA ALA A 194 4.31 -7.78 17.90
C ALA A 194 3.04 -7.54 18.71
N LEU A 195 3.09 -7.64 20.04
CA LEU A 195 1.96 -7.36 20.93
C LEU A 195 1.53 -5.90 20.84
N GLY A 196 2.47 -4.95 20.84
CA GLY A 196 2.21 -3.53 20.65
C GLY A 196 1.43 -3.27 19.37
N THR A 197 1.88 -3.85 18.26
CA THR A 197 1.21 -3.77 16.95
C THR A 197 -0.21 -4.35 16.99
N ILE A 198 -0.42 -5.54 17.52
CA ILE A 198 -1.74 -6.19 17.50
C ILE A 198 -2.73 -5.52 18.45
N ILE A 199 -2.29 -5.13 19.63
CA ILE A 199 -3.16 -4.42 20.60
C ILE A 199 -3.56 -3.05 20.03
N SER A 200 -2.63 -2.30 19.43
CA SER A 200 -2.94 -1.00 18.82
C SER A 200 -3.93 -1.14 17.65
N GLN A 201 -3.78 -2.16 16.81
CA GLN A 201 -4.72 -2.47 15.73
C GLN A 201 -6.10 -2.86 16.29
N THR A 202 -6.15 -3.65 17.35
CA THR A 202 -7.41 -4.02 18.03
C THR A 202 -8.13 -2.79 18.57
N ILE A 203 -7.42 -1.87 19.22
CA ILE A 203 -7.98 -0.61 19.71
C ILE A 203 -8.50 0.25 18.55
N SER A 204 -7.77 0.28 17.43
CA SER A 204 -8.20 0.96 16.21
C SER A 204 -9.53 0.40 15.68
N VAL A 205 -9.65 -0.93 15.62
CA VAL A 205 -10.89 -1.61 15.20
C VAL A 205 -12.04 -1.29 16.15
N ILE A 206 -11.83 -1.38 17.47
CA ILE A 206 -12.86 -1.02 18.46
C ILE A 206 -13.30 0.43 18.29
N THR A 207 -12.35 1.34 18.13
CA THR A 207 -12.64 2.77 17.91
C THR A 207 -13.44 2.98 16.63
N ALA A 208 -13.09 2.26 15.57
CA ALA A 208 -13.78 2.32 14.28
C ALA A 208 -15.22 1.78 14.38
N LEU A 209 -15.44 0.65 15.08
CA LEU A 209 -16.76 0.08 15.32
C LEU A 209 -17.64 1.00 16.17
N VAL A 210 -17.09 1.60 17.22
CA VAL A 210 -17.79 2.60 18.05
C VAL A 210 -18.16 3.83 17.21
N ALA A 211 -17.25 4.30 16.35
CA ALA A 211 -17.53 5.40 15.43
C ALA A 211 -18.62 5.05 14.42
N MET A 212 -18.65 3.83 13.91
CA MET A 212 -19.72 3.33 13.03
C MET A 212 -21.07 3.30 13.73
N GLY A 213 -21.11 2.89 14.99
CA GLY A 213 -22.35 2.83 15.77
C GLY A 213 -22.89 4.22 16.14
N LYS A 214 -21.99 5.17 16.49
CA LYS A 214 -22.36 6.55 16.86
C LYS A 214 -22.68 7.43 15.66
N LYS A 215 -21.91 7.34 14.58
CA LYS A 215 -22.19 8.03 13.33
C LYS A 215 -23.37 7.30 12.69
N LYS A 216 -24.52 7.99 12.54
CA LYS A 216 -25.62 7.50 11.71
C LYS A 216 -25.12 7.43 10.26
N ILE A 217 -24.38 6.36 9.97
CA ILE A 217 -24.06 5.97 8.58
C ILE A 217 -25.42 5.69 7.97
N GLY A 218 -25.83 6.42 6.93
CA GLY A 218 -27.16 6.33 6.34
C GLY A 218 -27.53 4.95 5.78
N ILE A 219 -26.64 3.97 5.95
CA ILE A 219 -26.77 2.58 5.52
C ILE A 219 -26.86 1.69 6.78
N ARG A 220 -27.98 0.98 6.92
CA ARG A 220 -28.17 -0.04 7.97
C ARG A 220 -27.90 -1.39 7.37
N VAL A 221 -26.91 -2.11 7.92
CA VAL A 221 -26.64 -3.50 7.57
C VAL A 221 -27.53 -4.39 8.42
N ALA A 222 -28.44 -5.11 7.79
CA ALA A 222 -29.30 -6.09 8.46
C ALA A 222 -28.62 -7.47 8.53
N GLY A 223 -29.01 -8.33 9.46
CA GLY A 223 -28.45 -9.68 9.56
C GLY A 223 -28.61 -10.52 8.28
N GLY A 224 -29.64 -10.23 7.46
CA GLY A 224 -29.83 -10.83 6.14
C GLY A 224 -28.76 -10.44 5.11
N ASP A 225 -28.16 -9.26 5.24
CA ASP A 225 -27.14 -8.75 4.32
C ASP A 225 -25.78 -9.42 4.54
N LEU A 226 -25.59 -10.05 5.70
CA LEU A 226 -24.40 -10.87 6.02
C LEU A 226 -24.43 -12.25 5.36
N LYS A 227 -25.57 -12.70 4.84
CA LYS A 227 -25.65 -13.99 4.14
C LYS A 227 -24.78 -13.94 2.88
N PRO A 228 -23.88 -14.95 2.69
CA PRO A 228 -22.97 -14.96 1.55
C PRO A 228 -23.74 -15.02 0.24
N GLN A 229 -23.49 -14.06 -0.63
CA GLN A 229 -24.04 -13.99 -1.97
C GLN A 229 -22.90 -14.04 -3.00
N GLY A 230 -22.77 -15.16 -3.72
CA GLY A 230 -21.66 -15.41 -4.65
C GLY A 230 -21.50 -14.31 -5.72
N LYS A 231 -22.60 -13.71 -6.19
CA LYS A 231 -22.53 -12.59 -7.14
C LYS A 231 -21.86 -11.34 -6.53
N VAL A 232 -22.23 -10.99 -5.30
CA VAL A 232 -21.65 -9.81 -4.60
C VAL A 232 -20.19 -10.07 -4.24
N MET A 233 -19.91 -11.24 -3.63
CA MET A 233 -18.52 -11.64 -3.31
C MET A 233 -17.64 -11.71 -4.55
N GLY A 234 -18.16 -12.26 -5.66
CA GLY A 234 -17.46 -12.28 -6.94
C GLY A 234 -17.11 -10.88 -7.49
N GLN A 235 -18.00 -9.90 -7.30
CA GLN A 235 -17.71 -8.50 -7.68
C GLN A 235 -16.60 -7.89 -6.82
N LEU A 236 -16.61 -8.15 -5.50
CA LEU A 236 -15.56 -7.70 -4.59
C LEU A 236 -14.19 -8.30 -4.98
N LEU A 237 -14.14 -9.60 -5.21
CA LEU A 237 -12.92 -10.32 -5.58
C LEU A 237 -12.42 -9.97 -6.98
N ARG A 238 -13.33 -9.71 -7.94
CA ARG A 238 -12.97 -9.30 -9.29
C ARG A 238 -12.13 -8.03 -9.31
N VAL A 239 -12.37 -7.12 -8.39
CA VAL A 239 -11.55 -5.91 -8.24
C VAL A 239 -10.38 -6.15 -7.30
N GLY A 240 -10.62 -6.77 -6.14
CA GLY A 240 -9.63 -6.92 -5.09
C GLY A 240 -8.48 -7.86 -5.45
N VAL A 241 -8.76 -9.01 -6.07
CA VAL A 241 -7.71 -10.01 -6.37
C VAL A 241 -6.65 -9.49 -7.35
N PRO A 242 -7.00 -8.87 -8.51
CA PRO A 242 -5.97 -8.33 -9.38
C PRO A 242 -5.12 -7.23 -8.73
N VAL A 243 -5.72 -6.38 -7.89
CA VAL A 243 -4.98 -5.34 -7.15
C VAL A 243 -4.05 -5.97 -6.12
N ALA A 244 -4.52 -6.94 -5.35
CA ALA A 244 -3.69 -7.67 -4.39
C ALA A 244 -2.51 -8.38 -5.06
N CYS A 245 -2.75 -9.02 -6.21
CA CYS A 245 -1.70 -9.65 -7.00
C CYS A 245 -0.70 -8.62 -7.55
N GLN A 246 -1.18 -7.47 -8.03
CA GLN A 246 -0.33 -6.36 -8.47
C GLN A 246 0.59 -5.89 -7.35
N ASP A 247 0.03 -5.60 -6.19
CA ASP A 247 0.78 -5.09 -5.05
C ASP A 247 1.80 -6.11 -4.53
N GLY A 248 1.43 -7.39 -4.49
CA GLY A 248 2.33 -8.49 -4.17
C GLY A 248 3.50 -8.62 -5.15
N LEU A 249 3.24 -8.50 -6.47
CA LEU A 249 4.28 -8.54 -7.49
C LEU A 249 5.23 -7.35 -7.41
N ILE A 250 4.75 -6.17 -7.06
CA ILE A 250 5.61 -5.00 -6.82
C ILE A 250 6.59 -5.30 -5.69
N GLN A 251 6.14 -5.91 -4.57
CA GLN A 251 7.03 -6.29 -3.47
C GLN A 251 8.06 -7.35 -3.89
N VAL A 252 7.65 -8.33 -4.69
CA VAL A 252 8.58 -9.33 -5.24
C VAL A 252 9.63 -8.66 -6.14
N ALA A 253 9.22 -7.68 -6.95
CA ALA A 253 10.16 -6.94 -7.80
C ALA A 253 11.22 -6.18 -6.98
N PHE A 254 10.83 -5.54 -5.87
CA PHE A 254 11.77 -4.90 -4.94
C PHE A 254 12.78 -5.90 -4.36
N ILE A 255 12.32 -7.08 -3.95
CA ILE A 255 13.21 -8.14 -3.45
C ILE A 255 14.22 -8.58 -4.53
N ILE A 256 13.77 -8.77 -5.78
CA ILE A 256 14.64 -9.16 -6.88
C ILE A 256 15.69 -8.07 -7.17
N ILE A 257 15.30 -6.80 -7.17
CA ILE A 257 16.22 -5.67 -7.37
C ILE A 257 17.27 -5.63 -6.25
N THR A 258 16.86 -5.83 -5.00
CA THR A 258 17.77 -5.94 -3.86
C THR A 258 18.75 -7.11 -4.03
N ILE A 259 18.31 -8.28 -4.50
CA ILE A 259 19.18 -9.42 -4.78
C ILE A 259 20.20 -9.07 -5.88
N ILE A 260 19.78 -8.36 -6.93
CA ILE A 260 20.69 -7.92 -8.00
C ILE A 260 21.75 -6.96 -7.42
N ALA A 261 21.35 -6.01 -6.58
CA ALA A 261 22.26 -5.07 -5.91
C ALA A 261 23.26 -5.78 -5.00
N ASN A 262 22.80 -6.76 -4.20
CA ASN A 262 23.63 -7.55 -3.30
C ASN A 262 24.77 -8.30 -4.04
N ARG A 263 24.49 -8.73 -5.27
CA ARG A 263 25.50 -9.41 -6.12
C ARG A 263 26.58 -8.47 -6.66
N ARG A 264 26.40 -7.16 -6.56
CA ARG A 264 27.40 -6.17 -7.01
C ARG A 264 28.39 -5.81 -5.90
N GLY A 265 28.05 -6.04 -4.65
CA GLY A 265 28.88 -5.79 -3.48
C GLY A 265 28.16 -5.04 -2.37
N LEU A 266 28.83 -4.95 -1.24
CA LEU A 266 28.24 -4.41 0.01
C LEU A 266 27.82 -2.93 -0.13
N SER A 267 28.67 -2.10 -0.75
CA SER A 267 28.40 -0.67 -0.90
C SER A 267 27.21 -0.40 -1.81
N ASP A 268 27.10 -1.13 -2.95
CA ASP A 268 25.98 -1.00 -3.88
C ASP A 268 24.67 -1.50 -3.23
N ALA A 269 24.73 -2.61 -2.50
CA ALA A 269 23.60 -3.13 -1.74
C ALA A 269 23.09 -2.13 -0.70
N ALA A 270 23.99 -1.52 0.06
CA ALA A 270 23.66 -0.50 1.06
C ALA A 270 23.05 0.75 0.39
N ALA A 271 23.65 1.20 -0.71
CA ALA A 271 23.19 2.35 -1.49
C ALA A 271 21.76 2.14 -2.02
N VAL A 272 21.50 1.00 -2.67
CA VAL A 272 20.17 0.64 -3.19
C VAL A 272 19.16 0.51 -2.05
N GLY A 273 19.50 -0.17 -0.96
CA GLY A 273 18.61 -0.36 0.18
C GLY A 273 18.19 0.96 0.86
N ILE A 274 19.11 1.93 0.99
CA ILE A 274 18.79 3.28 1.50
C ILE A 274 17.83 3.99 0.55
N VAL A 275 18.14 4.00 -0.75
CA VAL A 275 17.33 4.70 -1.74
C VAL A 275 15.93 4.09 -1.85
N GLU A 276 15.77 2.76 -1.80
CA GLU A 276 14.46 2.11 -1.81
C GLU A 276 13.58 2.53 -0.63
N LYS A 277 14.16 2.73 0.56
CA LYS A 277 13.42 3.27 1.70
C LYS A 277 12.98 4.72 1.47
N ILE A 278 13.85 5.58 0.92
CA ILE A 278 13.50 6.96 0.59
C ILE A 278 12.39 6.99 -0.47
N ILE A 279 12.53 6.20 -1.52
CA ILE A 279 11.52 6.07 -2.59
C ILE A 279 10.16 5.62 -2.03
N SER A 280 10.13 4.71 -1.07
CA SER A 280 8.87 4.28 -0.44
C SER A 280 8.09 5.43 0.18
N PHE A 281 8.76 6.42 0.77
CA PHE A 281 8.11 7.66 1.25
C PHE A 281 7.60 8.55 0.11
N VAL A 282 8.40 8.71 -0.94
CA VAL A 282 7.99 9.52 -2.10
C VAL A 282 6.76 8.91 -2.78
N PHE A 283 6.69 7.58 -2.84
CA PHE A 283 5.59 6.83 -3.45
C PHE A 283 4.28 6.84 -2.64
N LEU A 284 4.28 7.36 -1.41
CA LEU A 284 3.04 7.57 -0.65
C LEU A 284 2.05 8.47 -1.42
N VAL A 285 2.56 9.46 -2.19
CA VAL A 285 1.70 10.37 -2.97
C VAL A 285 1.03 9.64 -4.14
N PRO A 286 1.74 8.97 -5.07
CA PRO A 286 1.11 8.14 -6.10
C PRO A 286 0.15 7.09 -5.55
N SER A 287 0.53 6.38 -4.48
CA SER A 287 -0.30 5.34 -3.86
C SER A 287 -1.59 5.88 -3.25
N SER A 288 -1.52 7.03 -2.58
CA SER A 288 -2.71 7.71 -2.04
C SER A 288 -3.64 8.18 -3.16
N MET A 289 -3.07 8.57 -4.30
CA MET A 289 -3.85 9.03 -5.44
C MET A 289 -4.56 7.88 -6.16
N LEU A 290 -3.94 6.69 -6.29
CA LEU A 290 -4.62 5.48 -6.77
C LEU A 290 -5.93 5.23 -6.02
N SER A 291 -5.86 5.22 -4.70
CA SER A 291 -7.03 4.96 -3.84
C SER A 291 -8.03 6.11 -3.87
N THR A 292 -7.56 7.35 -3.96
CA THR A 292 -8.41 8.54 -4.09
C THR A 292 -9.20 8.50 -5.39
N VAL A 293 -8.53 8.25 -6.51
CA VAL A 293 -9.18 8.12 -7.84
C VAL A 293 -10.18 6.98 -7.83
N SER A 294 -9.81 5.83 -7.25
CA SER A 294 -10.70 4.68 -7.15
C SER A 294 -12.00 5.02 -6.42
N ALA A 295 -11.92 5.67 -5.26
CA ALA A 295 -13.10 6.03 -4.46
C ALA A 295 -13.96 7.11 -5.13
N LEU A 296 -13.36 8.21 -5.61
CA LEU A 296 -14.07 9.30 -6.26
C LEU A 296 -14.73 8.86 -7.57
N CYS A 297 -13.98 8.14 -8.41
CA CYS A 297 -14.51 7.64 -9.67
C CYS A 297 -15.63 6.61 -9.43
N ALA A 298 -15.49 5.71 -8.44
CA ALA A 298 -16.53 4.73 -8.14
C ALA A 298 -17.88 5.40 -7.82
N GLN A 299 -17.89 6.45 -6.97
CA GLN A 299 -19.11 7.20 -6.69
C GLN A 299 -19.66 7.94 -7.93
N ASN A 300 -18.79 8.57 -8.73
CA ASN A 300 -19.22 9.28 -9.93
C ASN A 300 -19.76 8.32 -11.01
N ILE A 301 -19.15 7.16 -11.19
CA ILE A 301 -19.61 6.12 -12.11
C ILE A 301 -20.96 5.56 -11.63
N GLY A 302 -21.11 5.27 -10.34
CA GLY A 302 -22.39 4.86 -9.78
C GLY A 302 -23.50 5.86 -10.00
N ALA A 303 -23.19 7.16 -9.98
CA ALA A 303 -24.12 8.25 -10.27
C ALA A 303 -24.34 8.51 -11.78
N GLY A 304 -23.73 7.74 -12.68
CA GLY A 304 -23.78 7.94 -14.13
C GLY A 304 -22.99 9.17 -14.63
N LYS A 305 -22.10 9.74 -13.78
CA LYS A 305 -21.35 10.98 -14.09
C LYS A 305 -19.95 10.66 -14.63
N HIS A 306 -19.88 9.99 -15.78
CA HIS A 306 -18.61 9.53 -16.38
C HIS A 306 -17.65 10.69 -16.70
N ASP A 307 -18.15 11.85 -17.14
CA ASP A 307 -17.32 13.04 -17.39
C ASP A 307 -16.60 13.52 -16.12
N ARG A 308 -17.26 13.39 -14.96
CA ARG A 308 -16.61 13.75 -13.68
C ARG A 308 -15.55 12.73 -13.28
N ALA A 309 -15.77 11.45 -13.56
CA ALA A 309 -14.75 10.42 -13.35
C ALA A 309 -13.52 10.68 -14.24
N ALA A 310 -13.73 11.01 -15.53
CA ALA A 310 -12.63 11.38 -16.42
C ALA A 310 -11.87 12.65 -15.95
N LYS A 311 -12.59 13.69 -15.49
CA LYS A 311 -11.96 14.88 -14.88
C LYS A 311 -11.18 14.54 -13.61
N THR A 312 -11.67 13.59 -12.79
CA THR A 312 -10.93 13.12 -11.60
C THR A 312 -9.60 12.49 -12.00
N LEU A 313 -9.57 11.65 -13.03
CA LEU A 313 -8.35 11.08 -13.58
C LEU A 313 -7.38 12.16 -14.08
N GLN A 314 -7.88 13.15 -14.84
CA GLN A 314 -7.05 14.24 -15.35
C GLN A 314 -6.38 15.05 -14.23
N TYR A 315 -7.15 15.46 -13.22
CA TYR A 315 -6.60 16.20 -12.08
C TYR A 315 -5.62 15.35 -11.27
N ALA A 316 -5.89 14.05 -11.10
CA ALA A 316 -4.98 13.14 -10.42
C ALA A 316 -3.62 13.08 -11.13
N ILE A 317 -3.64 12.89 -12.45
CA ILE A 317 -2.42 12.89 -13.27
C ILE A 317 -1.68 14.23 -13.16
N MET A 318 -2.39 15.36 -13.27
CA MET A 318 -1.76 16.68 -13.16
C MET A 318 -1.07 16.87 -11.81
N ILE A 319 -1.71 16.51 -10.71
CA ILE A 319 -1.17 16.64 -9.35
C ILE A 319 0.04 15.73 -9.17
N THR A 320 -0.07 14.46 -9.55
CA THR A 320 1.00 13.48 -9.32
C THR A 320 2.19 13.72 -10.24
N VAL A 321 1.97 14.13 -11.48
CA VAL A 321 3.05 14.53 -12.41
C VAL A 321 3.73 15.79 -11.92
N GLY A 322 2.96 16.82 -11.51
CA GLY A 322 3.53 18.05 -10.93
C GLY A 322 4.38 17.77 -9.70
N PHE A 323 3.89 16.94 -8.78
CA PHE A 323 4.66 16.48 -7.62
C PHE A 323 5.91 15.68 -8.05
N GLY A 324 5.74 14.70 -8.94
CA GLY A 324 6.83 13.85 -9.42
C GLY A 324 7.95 14.66 -10.09
N ILE A 325 7.61 15.64 -10.94
CA ILE A 325 8.59 16.54 -11.58
C ILE A 325 9.29 17.38 -10.53
N ALA A 326 8.55 17.98 -9.59
CA ALA A 326 9.14 18.83 -8.55
C ALA A 326 10.16 18.04 -7.70
N VAL A 327 9.79 16.85 -7.24
CA VAL A 327 10.68 15.98 -6.46
C VAL A 327 11.84 15.48 -7.31
N SER A 328 11.61 15.08 -8.56
CA SER A 328 12.67 14.62 -9.46
C SER A 328 13.71 15.71 -9.70
N VAL A 329 13.29 16.94 -9.94
CA VAL A 329 14.21 18.07 -10.10
C VAL A 329 15.02 18.33 -8.83
N LEU A 330 14.37 18.35 -7.66
CA LEU A 330 15.07 18.52 -6.38
C LEU A 330 16.12 17.44 -6.14
N VAL A 331 15.79 16.18 -6.45
CA VAL A 331 16.71 15.05 -6.27
C VAL A 331 17.92 15.14 -7.20
N GLN A 332 17.81 15.71 -8.41
CA GLN A 332 18.99 15.90 -9.26
C GLN A 332 20.09 16.71 -8.55
N PHE A 333 19.70 17.68 -7.73
CA PHE A 333 20.64 18.55 -7.01
C PHE A 333 21.06 18.01 -5.63
N PHE A 334 20.15 17.34 -4.93
CA PHE A 334 20.31 17.00 -3.51
C PHE A 334 20.39 15.48 -3.21
N ALA A 335 20.51 14.62 -4.23
CA ALA A 335 20.48 13.17 -4.05
C ALA A 335 21.51 12.66 -3.03
N GLU A 336 22.77 13.09 -3.16
CA GLU A 336 23.85 12.64 -2.27
C GLU A 336 23.69 13.15 -0.83
N GLN A 337 23.18 14.39 -0.67
CA GLN A 337 22.89 14.96 0.64
C GLN A 337 21.76 14.18 1.33
N VAL A 338 20.70 13.85 0.59
CA VAL A 338 19.57 13.06 1.12
C VAL A 338 20.02 11.64 1.51
N VAL A 339 20.80 10.97 0.68
CA VAL A 339 21.38 9.65 1.02
C VAL A 339 22.33 9.79 2.22
N GLY A 340 23.10 10.90 2.29
CA GLY A 340 24.00 11.21 3.37
C GLY A 340 23.35 11.40 4.75
N LEU A 341 22.01 11.59 4.81
CA LEU A 341 21.28 11.56 6.09
C LEU A 341 21.22 10.15 6.73
N PHE A 342 21.44 9.12 5.95
CA PHE A 342 21.33 7.72 6.38
C PHE A 342 22.67 7.01 6.50
N THR A 343 23.76 7.56 5.96
CA THR A 343 25.10 6.97 5.98
C THR A 343 26.19 8.04 5.95
N THR A 344 27.28 7.75 6.65
CA THR A 344 28.53 8.54 6.64
C THR A 344 29.54 8.04 5.59
N ASP A 345 29.31 6.84 5.03
CA ASP A 345 30.20 6.25 4.03
C ASP A 345 30.09 7.03 2.71
N GLN A 346 31.24 7.58 2.25
CA GLN A 346 31.29 8.41 1.07
C GLN A 346 30.96 7.65 -0.22
N LEU A 347 31.40 6.39 -0.35
CA LEU A 347 31.12 5.58 -1.52
C LEU A 347 29.62 5.25 -1.62
N VAL A 348 29.01 4.87 -0.51
CA VAL A 348 27.56 4.59 -0.44
C VAL A 348 26.74 5.86 -0.77
N ARG A 349 27.18 7.04 -0.31
CA ARG A 349 26.54 8.31 -0.66
C ARG A 349 26.58 8.61 -2.15
N ILE A 350 27.73 8.44 -2.80
CA ILE A 350 27.90 8.67 -4.24
C ILE A 350 27.07 7.69 -5.05
N MET A 351 27.22 6.39 -4.77
CA MET A 351 26.50 5.34 -5.50
C MET A 351 24.98 5.43 -5.28
N GLY A 352 24.56 5.70 -4.05
CA GLY A 352 23.15 5.95 -3.70
C GLY A 352 22.60 7.19 -4.38
N GLY A 353 23.37 8.28 -4.44
CA GLY A 353 23.01 9.49 -5.17
C GLY A 353 22.80 9.24 -6.66
N GLN A 354 23.67 8.44 -7.29
CA GLN A 354 23.52 8.04 -8.70
C GLN A 354 22.26 7.21 -8.91
N TYR A 355 22.04 6.18 -8.09
CA TYR A 355 20.84 5.34 -8.17
C TYR A 355 19.57 6.14 -7.97
N PHE A 356 19.55 7.06 -6.98
CA PHE A 356 18.41 7.90 -6.66
C PHE A 356 18.06 8.88 -7.79
N ARG A 357 19.07 9.52 -8.40
CA ARG A 357 18.87 10.42 -9.57
C ARG A 357 18.25 9.69 -10.76
N GLY A 358 18.61 8.43 -10.99
CA GLY A 358 18.01 7.61 -12.04
C GLY A 358 16.60 7.16 -11.69
N TYR A 359 16.43 6.63 -10.47
CA TYR A 359 15.18 6.03 -10.03
C TYR A 359 14.04 7.05 -9.86
N ILE A 360 14.33 8.27 -9.39
CA ILE A 360 13.29 9.23 -9.00
C ILE A 360 12.33 9.59 -10.15
N TRP A 361 12.76 9.48 -11.41
CA TRP A 361 11.90 9.67 -12.58
C TRP A 361 10.73 8.69 -12.63
N ASP A 362 10.88 7.54 -11.98
CA ASP A 362 9.81 6.57 -11.79
C ASP A 362 8.59 7.19 -11.09
N CYS A 363 8.79 8.16 -10.17
CA CYS A 363 7.71 8.85 -9.46
C CYS A 363 6.75 9.59 -10.41
N VAL A 364 7.27 10.16 -11.50
CA VAL A 364 6.46 10.85 -12.52
C VAL A 364 5.56 9.85 -13.25
N PHE A 365 6.16 8.75 -13.73
CA PHE A 365 5.43 7.72 -14.46
C PHE A 365 4.50 6.91 -13.56
N ALA A 366 4.93 6.62 -12.33
CA ALA A 366 4.10 5.97 -11.32
C ALA A 366 2.85 6.79 -10.99
N GLY A 367 2.98 8.12 -10.87
CA GLY A 367 1.84 9.00 -10.68
C GLY A 367 0.76 8.85 -11.77
N ILE A 368 1.19 8.67 -13.00
CA ILE A 368 0.29 8.49 -14.14
C ILE A 368 -0.38 7.10 -14.07
N HIS A 369 0.41 6.02 -14.08
CA HIS A 369 -0.17 4.67 -14.15
C HIS A 369 -0.94 4.27 -12.89
N PHE A 370 -0.59 4.78 -11.69
CA PHE A 370 -1.37 4.58 -10.47
C PHE A 370 -2.74 5.29 -10.55
N SER A 371 -2.77 6.49 -11.14
CA SER A 371 -4.04 7.19 -11.39
C SER A 371 -4.93 6.40 -12.35
N PHE A 372 -4.37 5.84 -13.44
CA PHE A 372 -5.10 4.94 -14.33
C PHE A 372 -5.54 3.65 -13.63
N SER A 373 -4.69 3.05 -12.80
CA SER A 373 -5.04 1.86 -12.00
C SER A 373 -6.27 2.12 -11.13
N GLY A 374 -6.30 3.26 -10.41
CA GLY A 374 -7.46 3.67 -9.63
C GLY A 374 -8.73 3.85 -10.48
N TYR A 375 -8.58 4.42 -11.67
CA TYR A 375 -9.66 4.60 -12.64
C TYR A 375 -10.21 3.26 -13.17
N PHE A 376 -9.33 2.35 -13.57
CA PHE A 376 -9.73 1.01 -14.02
C PHE A 376 -10.41 0.21 -12.90
N CYS A 377 -9.88 0.28 -11.67
CA CYS A 377 -10.53 -0.32 -10.50
C CYS A 377 -11.95 0.21 -10.29
N ALA A 378 -12.14 1.54 -10.41
CA ALA A 378 -13.45 2.17 -10.25
C ALA A 378 -14.50 1.69 -11.27
N TYR A 379 -14.08 1.30 -12.47
CA TYR A 379 -14.93 0.67 -13.49
C TYR A 379 -15.07 -0.85 -13.34
N GLY A 380 -14.46 -1.45 -12.30
CA GLY A 380 -14.47 -2.90 -12.11
C GLY A 380 -13.61 -3.66 -13.12
N ARG A 381 -12.58 -2.99 -13.68
CA ARG A 381 -11.65 -3.51 -14.68
C ARG A 381 -10.21 -3.54 -14.16
N SER A 382 -10.05 -3.97 -12.93
CA SER A 382 -8.73 -4.04 -12.26
C SER A 382 -7.77 -5.03 -12.93
N GLU A 383 -8.28 -5.94 -13.76
CA GLU A 383 -7.45 -6.80 -14.61
C GLU A 383 -6.44 -6.01 -15.46
N PHE A 384 -6.81 -4.82 -15.93
CA PHE A 384 -5.90 -3.96 -16.68
C PHE A 384 -4.85 -3.30 -15.79
N SER A 385 -5.21 -3.01 -14.53
CA SER A 385 -4.25 -2.54 -13.53
C SER A 385 -3.17 -3.58 -13.25
N PHE A 386 -3.54 -4.83 -13.08
CA PHE A 386 -2.61 -5.94 -12.94
C PHE A 386 -1.76 -6.16 -14.20
N LEU A 387 -2.40 -6.16 -15.39
CA LEU A 387 -1.74 -6.48 -16.65
C LEU A 387 -0.60 -5.52 -17.01
N HIS A 388 -0.83 -4.19 -16.89
CA HIS A 388 0.23 -3.23 -17.21
C HIS A 388 1.40 -3.32 -16.23
N ASN A 389 1.12 -3.60 -14.94
CA ASN A 389 2.17 -3.74 -13.94
C ASN A 389 3.02 -5.00 -14.16
N ILE A 390 2.39 -6.17 -14.36
CA ILE A 390 3.14 -7.39 -14.61
C ILE A 390 3.97 -7.28 -15.91
N ALA A 391 3.41 -6.70 -16.96
CA ALA A 391 4.14 -6.49 -18.20
C ALA A 391 5.37 -5.58 -17.98
N ALA A 392 5.20 -4.47 -17.27
CA ALA A 392 6.30 -3.56 -16.97
C ALA A 392 7.39 -4.19 -16.10
N ILE A 393 6.99 -4.94 -15.07
CA ILE A 393 7.93 -5.61 -14.14
C ILE A 393 8.72 -6.70 -14.87
N VAL A 394 8.03 -7.59 -15.60
CA VAL A 394 8.64 -8.78 -16.20
C VAL A 394 9.41 -8.47 -17.49
N LEU A 395 8.91 -7.53 -18.32
CA LEU A 395 9.51 -7.24 -19.61
C LEU A 395 10.59 -6.16 -19.57
N VAL A 396 10.48 -5.20 -18.64
CA VAL A 396 11.38 -4.03 -18.63
C VAL A 396 12.07 -3.83 -17.29
N ARG A 397 11.35 -3.76 -16.17
CA ARG A 397 11.94 -3.37 -14.87
C ARG A 397 13.02 -4.36 -14.44
N ILE A 398 12.68 -5.63 -14.24
CA ILE A 398 13.63 -6.65 -13.77
C ILE A 398 14.73 -6.92 -14.79
N PRO A 399 14.42 -7.22 -16.08
CA PRO A 399 15.46 -7.44 -17.07
C PRO A 399 16.35 -6.22 -17.29
N GLY A 400 15.78 -5.02 -17.31
CA GLY A 400 16.50 -3.76 -17.46
C GLY A 400 17.47 -3.51 -16.29
N VAL A 401 17.01 -3.65 -15.05
CA VAL A 401 17.86 -3.51 -13.86
C VAL A 401 19.00 -4.54 -13.89
N TYR A 402 18.70 -5.80 -14.22
CA TYR A 402 19.71 -6.84 -14.34
C TYR A 402 20.75 -6.53 -15.45
N LEU A 403 20.28 -6.16 -16.64
CA LEU A 403 21.16 -5.82 -17.77
C LEU A 403 22.05 -4.61 -17.44
N MET A 404 21.46 -3.54 -16.93
CA MET A 404 22.20 -2.33 -16.55
C MET A 404 23.21 -2.61 -15.42
N SER A 405 22.87 -3.48 -14.48
CA SER A 405 23.80 -3.90 -13.42
C SER A 405 25.05 -4.63 -13.95
N LYS A 406 24.95 -5.29 -15.11
CA LYS A 406 26.06 -6.01 -15.75
C LYS A 406 26.86 -5.14 -16.71
N LEU A 407 26.20 -4.27 -17.47
CA LEU A 407 26.84 -3.41 -18.47
C LEU A 407 27.59 -2.22 -17.85
N PHE A 408 27.09 -1.72 -16.69
CA PHE A 408 27.64 -0.53 -16.04
C PHE A 408 28.07 -0.87 -14.61
N ALA A 409 29.27 -1.47 -14.46
CA ALA A 409 29.80 -1.90 -13.17
C ALA A 409 30.15 -0.70 -12.26
N ASP A 410 30.56 0.43 -12.82
CA ASP A 410 31.10 1.58 -12.11
C ASP A 410 30.03 2.59 -11.64
N THR A 411 28.77 2.41 -12.02
CA THR A 411 27.69 3.35 -11.69
C THR A 411 26.35 2.64 -11.48
N LEU A 412 25.53 3.19 -10.57
CA LEU A 412 24.16 2.72 -10.32
C LEU A 412 23.09 3.54 -11.05
N TYR A 413 23.46 4.65 -11.70
CA TYR A 413 22.50 5.52 -12.40
C TYR A 413 21.66 4.80 -13.46
N PRO A 414 22.22 4.00 -14.39
CA PRO A 414 21.42 3.28 -15.39
C PRO A 414 20.51 2.22 -14.79
N MET A 415 20.92 1.62 -13.67
CA MET A 415 20.11 0.65 -12.92
C MET A 415 18.87 1.32 -12.32
N GLY A 416 19.01 2.54 -11.77
CA GLY A 416 17.88 3.36 -11.31
C GLY A 416 16.97 3.77 -12.46
N LEU A 417 17.53 4.20 -13.60
CA LEU A 417 16.74 4.62 -14.77
C LEU A 417 15.94 3.45 -15.37
N ALA A 418 16.45 2.23 -15.31
CA ALA A 418 15.73 1.04 -15.80
C ALA A 418 14.40 0.81 -15.06
N THR A 419 14.31 1.18 -13.78
CA THR A 419 13.05 1.13 -13.02
C THR A 419 12.03 2.12 -13.59
N ALA A 420 12.46 3.34 -13.89
CA ALA A 420 11.62 4.37 -14.50
C ALA A 420 11.13 3.98 -15.90
N CYS A 421 11.98 3.32 -16.70
CA CYS A 421 11.59 2.79 -18.01
C CYS A 421 10.48 1.72 -17.89
N GLY A 422 10.49 0.91 -16.82
CA GLY A 422 9.41 -0.03 -16.53
C GLY A 422 8.07 0.69 -16.35
N SER A 423 8.03 1.74 -15.54
CA SER A 423 6.81 2.53 -15.33
C SER A 423 6.38 3.31 -16.58
N LEU A 424 7.32 3.73 -17.42
CA LEU A 424 6.99 4.32 -18.73
C LEU A 424 6.21 3.33 -19.61
N LEU A 425 6.62 2.05 -19.67
CA LEU A 425 5.85 1.01 -20.36
C LEU A 425 4.44 0.86 -19.76
N SER A 426 4.32 0.88 -18.44
CA SER A 426 3.00 0.89 -17.77
C SER A 426 2.13 2.06 -18.25
N VAL A 427 2.69 3.26 -18.36
CA VAL A 427 1.95 4.44 -18.86
C VAL A 427 1.48 4.22 -20.29
N VAL A 428 2.33 3.74 -21.19
CA VAL A 428 1.96 3.47 -22.58
C VAL A 428 0.81 2.48 -22.66
N ILE A 429 0.88 1.38 -21.91
CA ILE A 429 -0.21 0.38 -21.86
C ILE A 429 -1.48 1.00 -21.29
N CYS A 430 -1.41 1.76 -20.21
CA CYS A 430 -2.57 2.42 -19.60
C CYS A 430 -3.28 3.37 -20.59
N VAL A 431 -2.51 4.20 -21.31
CA VAL A 431 -3.08 5.13 -22.30
C VAL A 431 -3.74 4.36 -23.45
N ALA A 432 -3.09 3.32 -23.96
CA ALA A 432 -3.64 2.46 -25.02
C ALA A 432 -4.96 1.80 -24.58
N VAL A 433 -4.97 1.20 -23.38
CA VAL A 433 -6.16 0.57 -22.79
C VAL A 433 -7.27 1.60 -22.57
N TYR A 434 -6.94 2.80 -22.05
CA TYR A 434 -7.94 3.86 -21.84
C TYR A 434 -8.63 4.27 -23.15
N HIS A 435 -7.87 4.50 -24.23
CA HIS A 435 -8.43 4.83 -25.54
C HIS A 435 -9.28 3.69 -26.10
N TYR A 436 -8.81 2.44 -25.98
CA TYR A 436 -9.56 1.26 -26.40
C TYR A 436 -10.90 1.13 -25.66
N LEU A 437 -10.91 1.30 -24.34
CA LEU A 437 -12.12 1.19 -23.53
C LEU A 437 -13.09 2.34 -23.78
N LYS A 438 -12.57 3.55 -23.94
CA LYS A 438 -13.38 4.73 -24.26
C LYS A 438 -14.09 4.60 -25.61
N SER A 439 -13.40 4.05 -26.62
CA SER A 439 -14.01 3.84 -27.95
C SER A 439 -15.10 2.76 -27.95
N ARG A 440 -14.92 1.71 -27.11
CA ARG A 440 -15.81 0.53 -27.12
C ARG A 440 -17.00 0.65 -26.18
N PHE A 441 -16.86 1.31 -25.06
CA PHE A 441 -17.85 1.35 -23.98
C PHE A 441 -18.46 2.74 -23.74
N ARG A 442 -18.10 3.78 -24.49
CA ARG A 442 -18.54 5.19 -24.31
C ARG A 442 -18.32 5.69 -22.86
N TRP A 443 -17.14 5.39 -22.29
CA TRP A 443 -16.73 5.81 -20.92
C TRP A 443 -16.50 7.30 -20.82
#